data_3646ed64e5ad22ecc037c474a198c553
#
_entry.id   3646ed64e5ad22ecc037c474a198c553
#
_cell.length_a   1.000
_cell.length_b   1.000
_cell.length_c   1.000
_cell.angle_alpha   90.00
_cell.angle_beta   90.00
_cell.angle_gamma   90.00
#
_symmetry.space_group_name_H-M   'P 1'
#
loop_
_entity.id
_entity.type
_entity.pdbx_description
1 polymer ?
#
loop_
_entity_poly.entity_id
_entity_poly.type
_entity_poly.pdbx_seq_one_letter_code
_entity_poly.pdbx_strand_id
1 'polypeptide(L)'
;FIGKQQHNNHCLIFNLKKIMKPKVYKEIIDLGDGREVSIETGKLAKQAHGSVVVQMGKAMLLCTVVSNYKKSPVDFLPLTVDYREKFAAAGRYPGGFFKREARPSDGEVLTMRLVDRVLRPLFPKDYHSEVQVMIQLMSHDEDVMPDALAGLAASAAIQLSDFPFECPISEARVARVNGEFVINPSRAQLDEADMDMMIGASADSVMMVEGEMDECSEEEMADAIKFAHESIKVQIDAQVRLAEAVGKKEVREYEGATEDEELAKKVHDATYDKCYAIAKKASAKAERSLAFSEVKEEVLSLFSEEELENQKDLIGKYFNKSQKEAIRELTLSEGVRLDGRKTTDIRPIWCEVDYLPSTHGSSIFSRGETQALATVTLGTSRDANKIDMPSYEGEESFYLHYNFPPFCTGEARPLRGTSRREVGHGNLAQRGLKGMIPDDCPYTVRVVSEVLESNGSSSMATVCSGTMALMDA
;
A
#
# COMPACT_ATOMS: atom_id res chain seq x y z
N PHE A 1 4.24 -56.05 49.29
CA PHE A 1 3.85 -55.16 50.39
C PHE A 1 3.47 -53.82 49.77
N ILE A 2 2.16 -53.59 49.71
CA ILE A 2 1.58 -52.38 49.13
C ILE A 2 1.20 -51.46 50.30
N GLY A 3 1.97 -50.42 50.49
CA GLY A 3 1.66 -49.37 51.47
C GLY A 3 0.71 -48.34 50.82
N LYS A 4 -0.52 -48.26 51.36
CA LYS A 4 -1.46 -47.15 51.03
C LYS A 4 -0.94 -45.87 51.67
N GLN A 5 -0.42 -44.92 50.87
CA GLN A 5 -0.29 -43.51 51.26
C GLN A 5 -1.59 -42.77 50.99
N GLN A 6 -2.28 -42.37 52.07
CA GLN A 6 -3.37 -41.39 51.99
C GLN A 6 -2.79 -40.05 51.60
N HIS A 7 -3.10 -39.59 50.36
CA HIS A 7 -2.86 -38.22 49.97
C HIS A 7 -3.96 -37.32 50.59
N ASN A 8 -3.56 -36.53 51.56
CA ASN A 8 -4.31 -35.40 52.03
C ASN A 8 -4.45 -34.41 50.90
N ASN A 9 -5.62 -34.40 50.24
CA ASN A 9 -6.02 -33.33 49.32
C ASN A 9 -6.28 -32.07 50.13
N HIS A 10 -5.22 -31.29 50.39
CA HIS A 10 -5.37 -29.88 50.67
C HIS A 10 -5.72 -29.20 49.37
N CYS A 11 -7.02 -29.11 49.12
CA CYS A 11 -7.58 -28.28 48.09
C CYS A 11 -7.19 -26.83 48.46
N LEU A 12 -6.11 -26.31 47.88
CA LEU A 12 -5.80 -24.91 47.87
C LEU A 12 -6.97 -24.21 47.15
N ILE A 13 -7.93 -23.78 47.95
CA ILE A 13 -8.94 -22.80 47.51
C ILE A 13 -8.16 -21.52 47.22
N PHE A 14 -7.61 -21.41 45.99
CA PHE A 14 -7.27 -20.12 45.46
C PHE A 14 -8.54 -19.27 45.52
N ASN A 15 -8.54 -18.27 46.36
CA ASN A 15 -9.48 -17.16 46.29
C ASN A 15 -9.40 -16.64 44.85
N LEU A 16 -10.24 -17.14 43.98
CA LEU A 16 -10.48 -16.59 42.66
C LEU A 16 -11.01 -15.19 42.92
N LYS A 17 -10.08 -14.21 43.03
CA LYS A 17 -10.44 -12.81 42.85
C LYS A 17 -11.35 -12.81 41.64
N LYS A 18 -12.60 -12.38 41.83
CA LYS A 18 -13.67 -12.28 40.83
C LYS A 18 -12.99 -11.87 39.52
N ILE A 19 -12.83 -12.81 38.59
CA ILE A 19 -12.20 -12.53 37.30
C ILE A 19 -13.14 -11.53 36.66
N MET A 20 -12.74 -10.27 36.66
CA MET A 20 -13.50 -9.23 36.00
C MET A 20 -13.45 -9.54 34.50
N LYS A 21 -14.59 -10.02 33.98
CA LYS A 21 -14.72 -10.16 32.52
C LYS A 21 -14.45 -8.79 31.90
N PRO A 22 -13.66 -8.73 30.83
CA PRO A 22 -13.43 -7.47 30.13
C PRO A 22 -14.78 -6.91 29.65
N LYS A 23 -14.93 -5.60 29.68
CA LYS A 23 -16.07 -4.92 29.05
C LYS A 23 -15.82 -4.96 27.54
N VAL A 24 -16.71 -5.61 26.82
CA VAL A 24 -16.63 -5.81 25.38
C VAL A 24 -17.70 -4.96 24.74
N TYR A 25 -17.32 -4.28 23.66
CA TYR A 25 -18.21 -3.53 22.79
C TYR A 25 -18.18 -4.15 21.41
N LYS A 26 -19.32 -4.28 20.78
CA LYS A 26 -19.46 -4.95 19.50
C LYS A 26 -20.53 -4.25 18.67
N GLU A 27 -20.22 -4.01 17.39
CA GLU A 27 -21.15 -3.57 16.36
C GLU A 27 -21.22 -4.62 15.26
N ILE A 28 -22.39 -4.69 14.61
CA ILE A 28 -22.64 -5.59 13.49
C ILE A 28 -22.96 -4.75 12.27
N ILE A 29 -22.39 -5.16 11.14
CA ILE A 29 -22.54 -4.57 9.82
C ILE A 29 -23.26 -5.61 8.96
N ASP A 30 -24.45 -5.29 8.49
CA ASP A 30 -25.17 -6.08 7.49
C ASP A 30 -24.68 -5.67 6.09
N LEU A 31 -24.21 -6.64 5.29
CA LEU A 31 -23.77 -6.39 3.93
C LEU A 31 -24.95 -6.32 2.91
N GLY A 32 -26.18 -6.55 3.37
CA GLY A 32 -27.39 -6.48 2.55
C GLY A 32 -27.72 -7.76 1.77
N ASP A 33 -26.92 -8.80 1.91
CA ASP A 33 -27.08 -10.11 1.25
C ASP A 33 -27.23 -11.28 2.25
N GLY A 34 -27.45 -10.96 3.53
CA GLY A 34 -27.58 -11.91 4.62
C GLY A 34 -26.24 -12.29 5.27
N ARG A 35 -25.12 -11.74 4.81
CA ARG A 35 -23.80 -11.89 5.44
C ARG A 35 -23.55 -10.69 6.37
N GLU A 36 -22.92 -10.98 7.50
CA GLU A 36 -22.62 -9.98 8.52
C GLU A 36 -21.11 -9.89 8.77
N VAL A 37 -20.64 -8.67 8.99
CA VAL A 37 -19.31 -8.38 9.53
C VAL A 37 -19.47 -7.79 10.92
N SER A 38 -18.71 -8.26 11.89
CA SER A 38 -18.71 -7.68 13.23
C SER A 38 -17.38 -7.03 13.56
N ILE A 39 -17.43 -5.91 14.29
CA ILE A 39 -16.27 -5.23 14.87
C ILE A 39 -16.39 -5.24 16.39
N GLU A 40 -15.36 -5.76 17.08
CA GLU A 40 -15.35 -5.96 18.54
C GLU A 40 -14.10 -5.31 19.14
N THR A 41 -14.25 -4.68 20.31
CA THR A 41 -13.12 -4.13 21.08
C THR A 41 -13.27 -4.35 22.59
N GLY A 42 -12.19 -4.04 23.35
CA GLY A 42 -12.15 -4.08 24.81
C GLY A 42 -11.69 -5.41 25.41
N LYS A 43 -11.51 -6.46 24.60
CA LYS A 43 -11.12 -7.80 25.05
C LYS A 43 -9.63 -8.09 24.91
N LEU A 44 -9.03 -7.80 23.77
CA LEU A 44 -7.67 -8.13 23.40
C LEU A 44 -6.76 -6.90 23.33
N ALA A 45 -5.46 -7.13 23.45
CA ALA A 45 -4.39 -6.16 23.18
C ALA A 45 -4.56 -4.79 23.86
N LYS A 46 -4.93 -4.75 25.15
CA LYS A 46 -5.24 -3.53 25.89
C LYS A 46 -4.08 -2.55 26.11
N GLN A 47 -2.86 -2.94 25.78
CA GLN A 47 -1.67 -2.06 25.85
C GLN A 47 -1.48 -1.25 24.55
N ALA A 48 -2.14 -1.63 23.46
CA ALA A 48 -2.16 -0.83 22.25
C ALA A 48 -3.02 0.43 22.44
N HIS A 49 -2.74 1.47 21.67
CA HIS A 49 -3.53 2.71 21.71
C HIS A 49 -4.95 2.50 21.20
N GLY A 50 -5.10 1.62 20.19
CA GLY A 50 -6.38 1.09 19.74
C GLY A 50 -6.25 -0.38 19.35
N SER A 51 -7.30 -1.17 19.54
CA SER A 51 -7.35 -2.57 19.11
C SER A 51 -8.77 -2.99 18.80
N VAL A 52 -8.93 -3.74 17.70
CA VAL A 52 -10.22 -4.31 17.30
C VAL A 52 -10.05 -5.74 16.80
N VAL A 53 -11.13 -6.50 16.89
CA VAL A 53 -11.29 -7.75 16.17
C VAL A 53 -12.40 -7.55 15.14
N VAL A 54 -12.09 -7.79 13.88
CA VAL A 54 -13.07 -7.85 12.79
C VAL A 54 -13.34 -9.30 12.47
N GLN A 55 -14.60 -9.68 12.34
CA GLN A 55 -14.98 -11.05 12.03
C GLN A 55 -16.07 -11.09 10.97
N MET A 56 -15.87 -11.95 9.96
CA MET A 56 -16.85 -12.35 8.96
C MET A 56 -16.81 -13.88 8.85
N GLY A 57 -17.95 -14.55 9.02
CA GLY A 57 -17.95 -16.00 9.12
C GLY A 57 -17.01 -16.49 10.23
N LYS A 58 -16.07 -17.41 9.91
CA LYS A 58 -15.01 -17.88 10.82
C LYS A 58 -13.72 -17.06 10.69
N ALA A 59 -13.58 -16.22 9.66
CA ALA A 59 -12.41 -15.37 9.49
C ALA A 59 -12.39 -14.28 10.56
N MET A 60 -11.26 -14.15 11.26
CA MET A 60 -11.05 -13.16 12.32
C MET A 60 -9.71 -12.46 12.15
N LEU A 61 -9.75 -11.14 12.06
CA LEU A 61 -8.58 -10.27 12.07
C LEU A 61 -8.46 -9.54 13.39
N LEU A 62 -7.30 -9.60 14.03
CA LEU A 62 -6.94 -8.69 15.12
C LEU A 62 -6.11 -7.55 14.54
N CYS A 63 -6.59 -6.32 14.70
CA CYS A 63 -5.81 -5.14 14.39
C CYS A 63 -5.43 -4.39 15.67
N THR A 64 -4.17 -3.94 15.74
CA THR A 64 -3.66 -3.08 16.80
C THR A 64 -2.94 -1.88 16.21
N VAL A 65 -3.07 -0.73 16.87
CA VAL A 65 -2.38 0.50 16.47
C VAL A 65 -1.62 1.09 17.65
N VAL A 66 -0.39 1.49 17.37
CA VAL A 66 0.52 2.11 18.35
C VAL A 66 1.24 3.27 17.66
N SER A 67 1.44 4.37 18.38
CA SER A 67 2.26 5.50 17.93
C SER A 67 3.15 5.99 19.04
N ASN A 68 4.38 6.38 18.71
CA ASN A 68 5.28 7.04 19.63
C ASN A 68 4.77 8.46 19.94
N TYR A 69 5.02 8.94 21.17
CA TYR A 69 4.68 10.33 21.54
C TYR A 69 5.71 11.34 21.01
N LYS A 70 6.96 10.89 20.81
CA LYS A 70 8.03 11.75 20.31
C LYS A 70 8.00 11.82 18.81
N LYS A 71 8.22 13.04 18.29
CA LYS A 71 8.45 13.28 16.87
C LYS A 71 9.70 12.53 16.40
N SER A 72 9.59 11.87 15.26
CA SER A 72 10.72 11.27 14.55
C SER A 72 11.53 12.36 13.83
N PRO A 73 12.84 12.17 13.63
CA PRO A 73 13.68 13.14 12.94
C PRO A 73 13.47 13.20 11.41
N VAL A 74 12.47 12.49 10.88
CA VAL A 74 12.16 12.50 9.45
C VAL A 74 11.12 13.57 9.12
N ASP A 75 11.08 14.02 7.87
CA ASP A 75 10.18 15.06 7.34
C ASP A 75 8.89 14.50 6.71
N PHE A 76 8.55 13.26 7.03
CA PHE A 76 7.34 12.58 6.56
C PHE A 76 6.72 11.74 7.68
N LEU A 77 5.47 11.33 7.50
CA LEU A 77 4.80 10.39 8.42
C LEU A 77 5.46 9.00 8.35
N PRO A 78 6.16 8.54 9.41
CA PRO A 78 6.73 7.19 9.45
C PRO A 78 5.64 6.16 9.82
N LEU A 79 4.69 5.95 8.91
CA LEU A 79 3.64 4.95 9.01
C LEU A 79 4.14 3.59 8.52
N THR A 80 3.99 2.58 9.37
CA THR A 80 4.22 1.17 9.02
C THR A 80 2.92 0.40 9.16
N VAL A 81 2.43 -0.15 8.06
CA VAL A 81 1.31 -1.09 8.06
C VAL A 81 1.88 -2.49 7.85
N ASP A 82 1.56 -3.41 8.75
CA ASP A 82 1.90 -4.82 8.68
C ASP A 82 0.63 -5.67 8.67
N TYR A 83 0.48 -6.49 7.63
CA TYR A 83 -0.57 -7.49 7.50
C TYR A 83 0.07 -8.88 7.50
N ARG A 84 -0.44 -9.79 8.32
CA ARG A 84 0.15 -11.13 8.48
C ARG A 84 -0.92 -12.20 8.56
N GLU A 85 -0.75 -13.23 7.74
CA GLU A 85 -1.50 -14.46 7.82
C GLU A 85 -0.61 -15.56 8.40
N LYS A 86 -0.97 -16.04 9.58
CA LYS A 86 -0.21 -17.12 10.21
C LYS A 86 -0.89 -18.45 9.92
N PHE A 87 -0.10 -19.49 9.60
CA PHE A 87 -0.59 -20.84 9.36
C PHE A 87 -1.41 -21.41 10.53
N ALA A 88 -1.11 -20.96 11.75
CA ALA A 88 -1.88 -21.33 12.94
C ALA A 88 -3.37 -20.92 12.85
N ALA A 89 -3.71 -19.85 12.09
CA ALA A 89 -5.09 -19.44 11.89
C ALA A 89 -5.93 -20.45 11.11
N ALA A 90 -5.28 -21.25 10.25
CA ALA A 90 -5.88 -22.33 9.48
C ALA A 90 -5.60 -23.73 10.10
N GLY A 91 -4.99 -23.79 11.29
CA GLY A 91 -4.61 -25.06 11.91
C GLY A 91 -3.49 -25.82 11.18
N ARG A 92 -2.68 -25.12 10.37
CA ARG A 92 -1.63 -25.67 9.52
C ARG A 92 -0.24 -25.29 10.01
N TYR A 93 0.78 -25.99 9.50
CA TYR A 93 2.18 -25.66 9.72
C TYR A 93 2.78 -24.97 8.49
N PRO A 94 3.67 -23.96 8.66
CA PRO A 94 4.43 -23.41 7.54
C PRO A 94 5.25 -24.49 6.83
N GLY A 95 5.25 -24.48 5.48
CA GLY A 95 5.96 -25.46 4.66
C GLY A 95 7.47 -25.44 4.79
N GLY A 96 8.07 -24.29 5.13
CA GLY A 96 9.51 -24.09 5.21
C GLY A 96 10.22 -24.92 6.30
N PHE A 97 11.56 -25.05 6.19
CA PHE A 97 12.40 -25.86 7.08
C PHE A 97 12.23 -25.52 8.57
N PHE A 98 12.19 -24.23 8.91
CA PHE A 98 12.06 -23.79 10.31
C PHE A 98 10.65 -23.89 10.87
N LYS A 99 9.66 -24.30 10.08
CA LYS A 99 8.24 -24.35 10.49
C LYS A 99 7.75 -23.07 11.16
N ARG A 100 8.23 -21.93 10.66
CA ARG A 100 7.90 -20.58 11.15
C ARG A 100 7.80 -19.62 9.97
N GLU A 101 6.82 -18.72 10.03
CA GLU A 101 6.68 -17.62 9.10
C GLU A 101 7.88 -16.66 9.22
N ALA A 102 8.49 -16.30 8.10
CA ALA A 102 9.66 -15.41 8.06
C ALA A 102 9.30 -14.08 7.38
N ARG A 103 9.55 -13.99 6.07
CA ARG A 103 9.21 -12.79 5.30
C ARG A 103 7.72 -12.81 4.95
N PRO A 104 7.08 -11.62 4.81
CA PRO A 104 5.74 -11.55 4.25
C PRO A 104 5.72 -12.17 2.84
N SER A 105 4.61 -12.84 2.51
CA SER A 105 4.30 -13.24 1.14
C SER A 105 3.96 -12.00 0.29
N ASP A 106 3.96 -12.15 -1.03
CA ASP A 106 3.60 -11.06 -1.93
C ASP A 106 2.16 -10.60 -1.71
N GLY A 107 1.21 -11.51 -1.47
CA GLY A 107 -0.17 -11.18 -1.12
C GLY A 107 -0.28 -10.37 0.17
N GLU A 108 0.46 -10.75 1.23
CA GLU A 108 0.52 -9.96 2.47
C GLU A 108 1.08 -8.55 2.20
N VAL A 109 2.13 -8.43 1.38
CA VAL A 109 2.71 -7.12 1.01
C VAL A 109 1.72 -6.27 0.23
N LEU A 110 0.96 -6.85 -0.70
CA LEU A 110 -0.06 -6.14 -1.47
C LEU A 110 -1.15 -5.59 -0.56
N THR A 111 -1.67 -6.40 0.36
CA THR A 111 -2.65 -5.95 1.36
C THR A 111 -2.11 -4.81 2.24
N MET A 112 -0.86 -4.91 2.72
CA MET A 112 -0.20 -3.80 3.46
C MET A 112 -0.20 -2.50 2.67
N ARG A 113 0.04 -2.56 1.36
CA ARG A 113 0.11 -1.39 0.47
C ARG A 113 -1.25 -0.76 0.22
N LEU A 114 -2.30 -1.56 0.09
CA LEU A 114 -3.67 -1.06 -0.05
C LEU A 114 -4.07 -0.26 1.19
N VAL A 115 -3.93 -0.86 2.36
CA VAL A 115 -4.26 -0.22 3.65
C VAL A 115 -3.41 1.04 3.90
N ASP A 116 -2.09 1.00 3.66
CA ASP A 116 -1.21 2.19 3.80
C ASP A 116 -1.68 3.34 2.90
N ARG A 117 -2.05 3.02 1.66
CA ARG A 117 -2.47 4.01 0.64
C ARG A 117 -3.73 4.77 1.06
N VAL A 118 -4.66 4.09 1.71
CA VAL A 118 -5.93 4.71 2.17
C VAL A 118 -5.76 5.47 3.48
N LEU A 119 -4.94 4.95 4.42
CA LEU A 119 -4.76 5.57 5.73
C LEU A 119 -3.86 6.80 5.71
N ARG A 120 -2.73 6.73 4.99
CA ARG A 120 -1.67 7.75 5.01
C ARG A 120 -2.14 9.17 4.72
N PRO A 121 -3.00 9.44 3.72
CA PRO A 121 -3.46 10.79 3.40
C PRO A 121 -4.30 11.46 4.49
N LEU A 122 -4.85 10.69 5.43
CA LEU A 122 -5.76 11.16 6.47
C LEU A 122 -5.06 11.54 7.78
N PHE A 123 -3.77 11.32 7.86
CA PHE A 123 -2.97 11.90 8.94
C PHE A 123 -2.56 13.33 8.58
N PRO A 124 -2.46 14.26 9.54
CA PRO A 124 -1.95 15.59 9.30
C PRO A 124 -0.54 15.53 8.68
N LYS A 125 -0.25 16.41 7.72
CA LYS A 125 1.03 16.44 7.00
C LYS A 125 2.23 16.68 7.90
N ASP A 126 2.01 17.27 9.07
CA ASP A 126 2.99 17.61 10.08
C ASP A 126 3.04 16.60 11.25
N TYR A 127 2.25 15.53 11.19
CA TYR A 127 2.33 14.44 12.18
C TYR A 127 3.48 13.50 11.83
N HIS A 128 4.62 13.67 12.50
CA HIS A 128 5.86 12.92 12.21
C HIS A 128 6.20 11.89 13.31
N SER A 129 5.28 11.55 14.20
CA SER A 129 5.47 10.45 15.14
C SER A 129 5.34 9.11 14.43
N GLU A 130 6.17 8.13 14.82
CA GLU A 130 6.06 6.77 14.26
C GLU A 130 4.69 6.15 14.58
N VAL A 131 4.05 5.61 13.57
CA VAL A 131 2.76 4.90 13.67
C VAL A 131 2.95 3.48 13.15
N GLN A 132 2.54 2.50 13.95
CA GLN A 132 2.47 1.10 13.55
C GLN A 132 1.03 0.61 13.59
N VAL A 133 0.57 0.07 12.47
CA VAL A 133 -0.70 -0.65 12.31
C VAL A 133 -0.36 -2.11 12.06
N MET A 134 -0.76 -3.00 12.97
CA MET A 134 -0.55 -4.45 12.83
C MET A 134 -1.88 -5.15 12.69
N ILE A 135 -2.07 -5.84 11.57
CA ILE A 135 -3.26 -6.63 11.25
C ILE A 135 -2.85 -8.09 11.15
N GLN A 136 -3.50 -8.97 11.91
CA GLN A 136 -3.15 -10.38 11.97
C GLN A 136 -4.38 -11.25 11.76
N LEU A 137 -4.31 -12.18 10.83
CA LEU A 137 -5.30 -13.25 10.69
C LEU A 137 -5.18 -14.20 11.88
N MET A 138 -6.23 -14.26 12.70
CA MET A 138 -6.30 -15.09 13.91
C MET A 138 -7.08 -16.38 13.71
N SER A 139 -8.03 -16.36 12.78
CA SER A 139 -8.83 -17.53 12.36
C SER A 139 -9.14 -17.39 10.88
N HIS A 140 -9.06 -18.48 10.15
CA HIS A 140 -9.31 -18.56 8.71
C HIS A 140 -10.72 -19.08 8.42
N ASP A 141 -11.28 -18.68 7.29
CA ASP A 141 -12.51 -19.19 6.68
C ASP A 141 -12.25 -19.40 5.18
N GLU A 142 -12.65 -20.52 4.62
CA GLU A 142 -12.42 -20.86 3.22
C GLU A 142 -13.21 -19.96 2.26
N ASP A 143 -14.37 -19.46 2.71
CA ASP A 143 -15.28 -18.62 1.92
C ASP A 143 -15.03 -17.12 2.07
N VAL A 144 -14.14 -16.70 2.98
CA VAL A 144 -13.88 -15.28 3.28
C VAL A 144 -12.44 -14.91 2.91
N MET A 145 -12.29 -13.90 2.08
CA MET A 145 -10.99 -13.30 1.78
C MET A 145 -10.64 -12.25 2.84
N PRO A 146 -9.66 -12.51 3.71
CA PRO A 146 -9.43 -11.67 4.89
C PRO A 146 -8.82 -10.30 4.55
N ASP A 147 -8.18 -10.16 3.39
CA ASP A 147 -7.61 -8.89 2.92
C ASP A 147 -8.68 -7.80 2.72
N ALA A 148 -9.88 -8.18 2.27
CA ALA A 148 -11.02 -7.26 2.13
C ALA A 148 -11.52 -6.65 3.46
N LEU A 149 -11.11 -7.20 4.59
CA LEU A 149 -11.47 -6.72 5.94
C LEU A 149 -10.35 -5.89 6.58
N ALA A 150 -9.18 -5.82 5.94
CA ALA A 150 -7.98 -5.24 6.54
C ALA A 150 -8.10 -3.73 6.76
N GLY A 151 -8.63 -2.99 5.79
CA GLY A 151 -8.85 -1.54 5.89
C GLY A 151 -9.87 -1.18 6.95
N LEU A 152 -10.99 -1.91 7.04
CA LEU A 152 -11.98 -1.77 8.11
C LEU A 152 -11.33 -1.97 9.49
N ALA A 153 -10.53 -3.02 9.66
CA ALA A 153 -9.87 -3.33 10.92
C ALA A 153 -8.88 -2.23 11.33
N ALA A 154 -8.08 -1.74 10.38
CA ALA A 154 -7.11 -0.70 10.61
C ALA A 154 -7.77 0.63 11.01
N SER A 155 -8.77 1.06 10.25
CA SER A 155 -9.50 2.29 10.52
C SER A 155 -10.24 2.24 11.86
N ALA A 156 -10.97 1.16 12.14
CA ALA A 156 -11.66 1.00 13.40
C ALA A 156 -10.71 1.02 14.61
N ALA A 157 -9.52 0.43 14.51
CA ALA A 157 -8.52 0.49 15.55
C ALA A 157 -7.97 1.92 15.75
N ILE A 158 -7.76 2.69 14.66
CA ILE A 158 -7.32 4.09 14.73
C ILE A 158 -8.43 4.96 15.37
N GLN A 159 -9.70 4.78 15.01
CA GLN A 159 -10.82 5.53 15.59
C GLN A 159 -10.95 5.34 17.10
N LEU A 160 -10.49 4.21 17.65
CA LEU A 160 -10.46 3.93 19.09
C LEU A 160 -9.17 4.42 19.78
N SER A 161 -8.24 4.99 19.03
CA SER A 161 -6.99 5.57 19.53
C SER A 161 -7.15 7.08 19.80
N ASP A 162 -6.10 7.71 20.24
CA ASP A 162 -5.97 9.15 20.41
C ASP A 162 -5.18 9.82 19.26
N PHE A 163 -5.06 9.15 18.11
CA PHE A 163 -4.28 9.68 16.98
C PHE A 163 -5.02 10.82 16.27
N PRO A 164 -4.28 11.81 15.74
CA PRO A 164 -4.86 12.84 14.87
C PRO A 164 -5.15 12.22 13.50
N PHE A 165 -6.38 11.77 13.31
CA PHE A 165 -6.84 11.11 12.09
C PHE A 165 -8.12 11.80 11.62
N GLU A 166 -8.16 12.23 10.36
CA GLU A 166 -9.17 13.15 9.84
C GLU A 166 -10.57 12.55 9.89
N CYS A 167 -10.73 11.35 9.33
CA CYS A 167 -12.02 10.66 9.28
C CYS A 167 -11.85 9.14 9.17
N PRO A 168 -12.85 8.34 9.58
CA PRO A 168 -12.84 6.90 9.34
C PRO A 168 -12.89 6.57 7.84
N ILE A 169 -12.24 5.46 7.49
CA ILE A 169 -12.30 4.85 6.14
C ILE A 169 -12.76 3.40 6.25
N SER A 170 -13.10 2.82 5.12
CA SER A 170 -13.09 1.37 4.97
C SER A 170 -12.61 0.96 3.60
N GLU A 171 -12.38 -0.34 3.45
CA GLU A 171 -12.13 -1.00 2.17
C GLU A 171 -13.21 -2.04 1.93
N ALA A 172 -13.54 -2.25 0.66
CA ALA A 172 -14.41 -3.32 0.22
C ALA A 172 -13.89 -3.87 -1.11
N ARG A 173 -13.90 -5.20 -1.24
CA ARG A 173 -13.70 -5.85 -2.53
C ARG A 173 -15.03 -5.89 -3.24
N VAL A 174 -15.06 -5.49 -4.50
CA VAL A 174 -16.21 -5.63 -5.39
C VAL A 174 -15.81 -6.48 -6.57
N ALA A 175 -16.61 -7.50 -6.85
CA ALA A 175 -16.49 -8.31 -8.06
C ALA A 175 -17.77 -8.23 -8.87
N ARG A 176 -17.66 -8.47 -10.19
CA ARG A 176 -18.83 -8.70 -11.04
C ARG A 176 -18.87 -10.18 -11.41
N VAL A 177 -19.91 -10.86 -10.97
CA VAL A 177 -20.13 -12.29 -11.17
C VAL A 177 -21.45 -12.47 -11.94
N ASN A 178 -21.42 -13.06 -13.11
CA ASN A 178 -22.60 -13.22 -13.98
C ASN A 178 -23.38 -11.91 -14.22
N GLY A 179 -22.68 -10.78 -14.30
CA GLY A 179 -23.26 -9.45 -14.54
C GLY A 179 -23.76 -8.72 -13.28
N GLU A 180 -23.69 -9.34 -12.10
CA GLU A 180 -24.14 -8.76 -10.83
C GLU A 180 -22.94 -8.37 -9.94
N PHE A 181 -23.03 -7.22 -9.27
CA PHE A 181 -21.98 -6.80 -8.32
C PHE A 181 -22.13 -7.50 -6.96
N VAL A 182 -21.03 -8.02 -6.45
CA VAL A 182 -20.93 -8.69 -5.14
C VAL A 182 -19.87 -8.01 -4.29
N ILE A 183 -20.22 -7.66 -3.04
CA ILE A 183 -19.27 -7.14 -2.05
C ILE A 183 -18.61 -8.29 -1.30
N ASN A 184 -17.29 -8.21 -1.15
CA ASN A 184 -16.47 -9.22 -0.48
C ASN A 184 -16.83 -10.64 -0.95
N PRO A 185 -16.67 -10.92 -2.25
CA PRO A 185 -17.00 -12.22 -2.84
C PRO A 185 -16.20 -13.35 -2.19
N SER A 186 -16.72 -14.56 -2.27
CA SER A 186 -15.94 -15.76 -1.98
C SER A 186 -14.92 -16.02 -3.09
N ARG A 187 -13.93 -16.87 -2.81
CA ARG A 187 -12.94 -17.24 -3.84
C ARG A 187 -13.59 -17.89 -5.07
N ALA A 188 -14.54 -18.79 -4.84
CA ALA A 188 -15.26 -19.43 -5.94
C ALA A 188 -16.02 -18.41 -6.82
N GLN A 189 -16.55 -17.34 -6.24
CA GLN A 189 -17.16 -16.26 -6.99
C GLN A 189 -16.13 -15.43 -7.77
N LEU A 190 -14.91 -15.24 -7.22
CA LEU A 190 -13.85 -14.55 -7.96
C LEU A 190 -13.33 -15.34 -9.15
N ASP A 191 -13.31 -16.66 -9.07
CA ASP A 191 -12.90 -17.53 -10.19
C ASP A 191 -13.86 -17.41 -11.40
N GLU A 192 -15.10 -16.95 -11.18
CA GLU A 192 -16.12 -16.71 -12.21
C GLU A 192 -16.29 -15.22 -12.57
N ALA A 193 -15.56 -14.33 -11.88
CA ALA A 193 -15.72 -12.89 -12.02
C ALA A 193 -14.96 -12.34 -13.24
N ASP A 194 -15.57 -11.42 -13.97
CA ASP A 194 -14.93 -10.65 -15.04
C ASP A 194 -14.39 -9.28 -14.54
N MET A 195 -14.61 -8.97 -13.28
CA MET A 195 -14.09 -7.78 -12.59
C MET A 195 -13.81 -8.11 -11.13
N ASP A 196 -12.61 -7.78 -10.67
CA ASP A 196 -12.19 -7.84 -9.26
C ASP A 196 -11.48 -6.54 -8.88
N MET A 197 -12.08 -5.74 -7.99
CA MET A 197 -11.51 -4.47 -7.54
C MET A 197 -11.56 -4.33 -6.04
N MET A 198 -10.49 -3.78 -5.47
CA MET A 198 -10.44 -3.28 -4.09
C MET A 198 -10.66 -1.76 -4.10
N ILE A 199 -11.66 -1.30 -3.39
CA ILE A 199 -12.00 0.10 -3.24
C ILE A 199 -11.75 0.53 -1.79
N GLY A 200 -11.03 1.62 -1.61
CA GLY A 200 -10.85 2.26 -0.31
C GLY A 200 -11.43 3.67 -0.32
N ALA A 201 -12.27 4.01 0.66
CA ALA A 201 -12.98 5.28 0.69
C ALA A 201 -13.25 5.77 2.12
N SER A 202 -13.42 7.10 2.25
CA SER A 202 -14.13 7.74 3.36
C SER A 202 -15.64 7.79 3.07
N ALA A 203 -16.42 8.39 3.95
CA ALA A 203 -17.86 8.59 3.71
C ALA A 203 -18.13 9.43 2.44
N ASP A 204 -17.25 10.39 2.14
CA ASP A 204 -17.48 11.41 1.11
C ASP A 204 -16.60 11.22 -0.14
N SER A 205 -15.51 10.45 -0.06
CA SER A 205 -14.47 10.42 -1.09
C SER A 205 -13.90 9.03 -1.31
N VAL A 206 -13.82 8.61 -2.57
CA VAL A 206 -13.05 7.44 -2.98
C VAL A 206 -11.57 7.82 -3.01
N MET A 207 -10.73 7.06 -2.32
CA MET A 207 -9.33 7.40 -2.10
C MET A 207 -8.37 6.41 -2.78
N MET A 208 -8.83 5.17 -3.01
CA MET A 208 -8.01 4.12 -3.60
C MET A 208 -8.89 3.19 -4.44
N VAL A 209 -8.42 2.90 -5.63
CA VAL A 209 -8.97 1.90 -6.53
C VAL A 209 -7.81 1.07 -7.05
N GLU A 210 -7.91 -0.23 -6.94
CA GLU A 210 -6.95 -1.17 -7.51
C GLU A 210 -7.68 -2.47 -7.88
N GLY A 211 -7.43 -3.02 -9.06
CA GLY A 211 -8.11 -4.23 -9.50
C GLY A 211 -7.65 -4.72 -10.85
N GLU A 212 -8.31 -5.76 -11.32
CA GLU A 212 -8.18 -6.34 -12.66
C GLU A 212 -9.57 -6.63 -13.21
N MET A 213 -9.69 -6.63 -14.54
CA MET A 213 -10.96 -6.85 -15.21
C MET A 213 -10.77 -7.30 -16.67
N ASP A 214 -11.72 -8.04 -17.18
CA ASP A 214 -11.74 -8.54 -18.55
C ASP A 214 -12.48 -7.55 -19.46
N GLU A 215 -11.74 -6.52 -19.94
CA GLU A 215 -12.20 -5.54 -20.95
C GLU A 215 -13.54 -4.84 -20.59
N CYS A 216 -13.77 -4.52 -19.31
CA CYS A 216 -14.96 -3.78 -18.89
C CYS A 216 -14.92 -2.33 -19.35
N SER A 217 -16.08 -1.73 -19.58
CA SER A 217 -16.19 -0.31 -19.90
C SER A 217 -15.92 0.60 -18.70
N GLU A 218 -15.58 1.86 -18.99
CA GLU A 218 -15.39 2.89 -17.93
C GLU A 218 -16.69 3.13 -17.14
N GLU A 219 -17.85 3.00 -17.76
CA GLU A 219 -19.15 3.16 -17.11
C GLU A 219 -19.41 2.02 -16.11
N GLU A 220 -19.19 0.77 -16.51
CA GLU A 220 -19.30 -0.40 -15.64
C GLU A 220 -18.33 -0.32 -14.45
N MET A 221 -17.09 0.11 -14.68
CA MET A 221 -16.13 0.33 -13.62
C MET A 221 -16.57 1.43 -12.65
N ALA A 222 -17.10 2.54 -13.17
CA ALA A 222 -17.60 3.63 -12.32
C ALA A 222 -18.81 3.18 -11.46
N ASP A 223 -19.67 2.33 -12.00
CA ASP A 223 -20.83 1.80 -11.27
C ASP A 223 -20.40 0.80 -10.19
N ALA A 224 -19.39 -0.06 -10.44
CA ALA A 224 -18.79 -0.93 -9.43
C ALA A 224 -18.18 -0.12 -8.29
N ILE A 225 -17.48 0.99 -8.58
CA ILE A 225 -16.91 1.89 -7.57
C ILE A 225 -18.01 2.51 -6.71
N LYS A 226 -19.08 3.00 -7.31
CA LYS A 226 -20.24 3.55 -6.58
C LYS A 226 -20.87 2.50 -5.68
N PHE A 227 -21.09 1.29 -6.21
CA PHE A 227 -21.67 0.18 -5.46
C PHE A 227 -20.83 -0.18 -4.23
N ALA A 228 -19.52 -0.30 -4.39
CA ALA A 228 -18.60 -0.53 -3.28
C ALA A 228 -18.60 0.61 -2.27
N HIS A 229 -18.67 1.87 -2.73
CA HIS A 229 -18.69 3.04 -1.85
C HIS A 229 -19.92 3.06 -0.94
N GLU A 230 -21.10 2.67 -1.43
CA GLU A 230 -22.30 2.58 -0.57
C GLU A 230 -22.12 1.53 0.54
N SER A 231 -21.52 0.37 0.24
CA SER A 231 -21.18 -0.63 1.25
C SER A 231 -20.13 -0.11 2.26
N ILE A 232 -19.15 0.65 1.81
CA ILE A 232 -18.13 1.27 2.66
C ILE A 232 -18.76 2.26 3.65
N LYS A 233 -19.74 3.06 3.24
CA LYS A 233 -20.45 3.99 4.15
C LYS A 233 -21.10 3.28 5.33
N VAL A 234 -21.75 2.14 5.09
CA VAL A 234 -22.37 1.33 6.16
C VAL A 234 -21.30 0.82 7.15
N GLN A 235 -20.12 0.45 6.65
CA GLN A 235 -19.00 0.02 7.48
C GLN A 235 -18.40 1.17 8.30
N ILE A 236 -18.36 2.37 7.75
CA ILE A 236 -17.93 3.60 8.44
C ILE A 236 -18.89 3.97 9.57
N ASP A 237 -20.19 3.95 9.32
CA ASP A 237 -21.21 4.23 10.32
C ASP A 237 -21.11 3.28 11.53
N ALA A 238 -20.81 2.02 11.30
CA ALA A 238 -20.60 1.06 12.40
C ALA A 238 -19.33 1.37 13.21
N GLN A 239 -18.26 1.85 12.58
CA GLN A 239 -17.05 2.29 13.30
C GLN A 239 -17.35 3.51 14.20
N VAL A 240 -18.14 4.47 13.69
CA VAL A 240 -18.55 5.65 14.44
C VAL A 240 -19.37 5.24 15.67
N ARG A 241 -20.39 4.39 15.48
CA ARG A 241 -21.20 3.86 16.60
C ARG A 241 -20.36 3.11 17.63
N LEU A 242 -19.40 2.29 17.20
CA LEU A 242 -18.49 1.59 18.10
C LEU A 242 -17.64 2.58 18.92
N ALA A 243 -17.07 3.59 18.28
CA ALA A 243 -16.26 4.62 18.95
C ALA A 243 -17.08 5.42 19.98
N GLU A 244 -18.32 5.77 19.65
CA GLU A 244 -19.25 6.43 20.57
C GLU A 244 -19.61 5.55 21.78
N ALA A 245 -19.90 4.26 21.56
CA ALA A 245 -20.23 3.30 22.61
C ALA A 245 -19.04 3.05 23.57
N VAL A 246 -17.82 3.09 23.07
CA VAL A 246 -16.59 2.99 23.88
C VAL A 246 -16.31 4.28 24.65
N GLY A 247 -16.63 5.42 24.08
CA GLY A 247 -16.23 6.76 24.49
C GLY A 247 -14.97 7.19 23.71
N LYS A 248 -15.15 8.10 22.75
CA LYS A 248 -14.07 8.63 21.92
C LYS A 248 -13.00 9.27 22.79
N LYS A 249 -11.75 8.90 22.58
CA LYS A 249 -10.60 9.52 23.25
C LYS A 249 -10.38 10.93 22.69
N GLU A 250 -9.89 11.82 23.55
CA GLU A 250 -9.36 13.10 23.07
C GLU A 250 -8.14 12.88 22.21
N VAL A 251 -8.06 13.64 21.12
CA VAL A 251 -6.89 13.59 20.24
C VAL A 251 -5.68 14.12 21.00
N ARG A 252 -4.58 13.36 20.94
CA ARG A 252 -3.33 13.74 21.62
C ARG A 252 -2.78 15.05 21.06
N GLU A 253 -2.20 15.84 21.95
CA GLU A 253 -1.30 16.91 21.54
C GLU A 253 -0.03 16.32 20.94
N TYR A 254 0.45 16.91 19.86
CA TYR A 254 1.71 16.52 19.22
C TYR A 254 2.50 17.74 18.75
N GLU A 255 3.79 17.55 18.63
CA GLU A 255 4.69 18.57 18.09
C GLU A 255 4.55 18.64 16.57
N GLY A 256 3.74 19.57 16.10
CA GLY A 256 3.50 19.82 14.68
C GLY A 256 4.69 20.44 13.95
N ALA A 257 4.49 20.84 12.72
CA ALA A 257 5.47 21.62 11.97
C ALA A 257 5.55 23.02 12.52
N THR A 258 6.76 23.50 12.73
CA THR A 258 6.98 24.95 12.96
C THR A 258 6.67 25.66 11.66
N GLU A 259 5.78 26.64 11.69
CA GLU A 259 5.50 27.52 10.57
C GLU A 259 6.02 28.93 10.90
N ASP A 260 6.70 29.53 9.93
CA ASP A 260 7.22 30.90 9.97
C ASP A 260 6.82 31.57 8.66
N GLU A 261 5.75 32.36 8.70
CA GLU A 261 5.19 32.99 7.54
C GLU A 261 6.11 34.07 6.93
N GLU A 262 6.88 34.76 7.77
CA GLU A 262 7.83 35.78 7.28
C GLU A 262 8.99 35.13 6.54
N LEU A 263 9.54 34.05 7.11
CA LEU A 263 10.57 33.22 6.50
C LEU A 263 10.05 32.55 5.21
N ALA A 264 8.84 32.03 5.23
CA ALA A 264 8.21 31.42 4.06
C ALA A 264 8.09 32.42 2.91
N LYS A 265 7.62 33.63 3.20
CA LYS A 265 7.52 34.73 2.21
C LYS A 265 8.89 35.15 1.70
N LYS A 266 9.88 35.33 2.57
CA LYS A 266 11.25 35.73 2.19
C LYS A 266 11.86 34.68 1.22
N VAL A 267 11.69 33.38 1.51
CA VAL A 267 12.17 32.31 0.64
C VAL A 267 11.39 32.27 -0.67
N HIS A 268 10.07 32.38 -0.63
CA HIS A 268 9.22 32.39 -1.82
C HIS A 268 9.60 33.54 -2.77
N ASP A 269 9.68 34.78 -2.29
CA ASP A 269 10.00 35.94 -3.07
C ASP A 269 11.41 35.88 -3.70
N ALA A 270 12.34 35.17 -3.06
CA ALA A 270 13.70 34.98 -3.58
C ALA A 270 13.80 33.84 -4.62
N THR A 271 12.84 32.91 -4.67
CA THR A 271 12.98 31.67 -5.43
C THR A 271 11.96 31.46 -6.53
N TYR A 272 10.73 31.93 -6.37
CA TYR A 272 9.60 31.56 -7.24
C TYR A 272 9.89 31.88 -8.72
N ASP A 273 10.26 33.12 -9.04
CA ASP A 273 10.51 33.55 -10.43
C ASP A 273 11.66 32.77 -11.07
N LYS A 274 12.72 32.51 -10.30
CA LYS A 274 13.88 31.73 -10.76
C LYS A 274 13.46 30.28 -11.05
N CYS A 275 12.70 29.67 -10.15
CA CYS A 275 12.16 28.32 -10.34
C CYS A 275 11.23 28.22 -11.55
N TYR A 276 10.38 29.23 -11.75
CA TYR A 276 9.50 29.31 -12.91
C TYR A 276 10.31 29.42 -14.22
N ALA A 277 11.34 30.25 -14.27
CA ALA A 277 12.21 30.43 -15.43
C ALA A 277 12.98 29.10 -15.77
N ILE A 278 13.48 28.41 -14.75
CA ILE A 278 14.14 27.10 -14.93
C ILE A 278 13.14 26.07 -15.47
N ALA A 279 11.96 26.01 -14.89
CA ALA A 279 10.91 25.09 -15.33
C ALA A 279 10.50 25.34 -16.79
N LYS A 280 10.39 26.59 -17.19
CA LYS A 280 10.02 27.03 -18.56
C LYS A 280 11.11 26.73 -19.60
N LYS A 281 12.38 26.62 -19.19
CA LYS A 281 13.51 26.34 -20.10
C LYS A 281 13.44 24.95 -20.75
N ALA A 282 12.64 24.05 -20.23
CA ALA A 282 12.40 22.71 -20.79
C ALA A 282 13.71 21.87 -20.97
N SER A 283 14.64 21.99 -20.03
CA SER A 283 15.94 21.29 -20.08
C SER A 283 15.85 19.85 -19.64
N ALA A 284 16.89 19.06 -19.94
CA ALA A 284 17.05 17.67 -19.47
C ALA A 284 17.05 17.58 -17.94
N LYS A 285 16.67 16.42 -17.39
CA LYS A 285 16.52 16.22 -15.93
C LYS A 285 17.76 16.60 -15.14
N ALA A 286 18.95 16.19 -15.60
CA ALA A 286 20.21 16.47 -14.90
C ALA A 286 20.53 17.98 -14.88
N GLU A 287 20.44 18.66 -16.02
CA GLU A 287 20.64 20.11 -16.14
C GLU A 287 19.67 20.90 -15.26
N ARG A 288 18.41 20.53 -15.32
CA ARG A 288 17.34 21.16 -14.52
C ARG A 288 17.55 20.95 -13.02
N SER A 289 17.96 19.73 -12.62
CA SER A 289 18.24 19.41 -11.22
C SER A 289 19.42 20.24 -10.69
N LEU A 290 20.45 20.43 -11.50
CA LEU A 290 21.60 21.27 -11.15
C LEU A 290 21.14 22.74 -10.99
N ALA A 291 20.38 23.28 -11.95
CA ALA A 291 19.88 24.65 -11.89
C ALA A 291 19.01 24.93 -10.66
N PHE A 292 18.13 23.98 -10.26
CA PHE A 292 17.38 24.12 -9.02
C PHE A 292 18.27 24.07 -7.77
N SER A 293 19.32 23.23 -7.79
CA SER A 293 20.28 23.19 -6.69
C SER A 293 21.05 24.49 -6.55
N GLU A 294 21.45 25.12 -7.65
CA GLU A 294 22.10 26.43 -7.64
C GLU A 294 21.21 27.52 -7.03
N VAL A 295 19.91 27.56 -7.38
CA VAL A 295 18.96 28.50 -6.76
C VAL A 295 18.82 28.23 -5.27
N LYS A 296 18.82 26.94 -4.85
CA LYS A 296 18.76 26.58 -3.44
C LYS A 296 19.97 27.08 -2.66
N GLU A 297 21.17 26.88 -3.20
CA GLU A 297 22.41 27.37 -2.58
C GLU A 297 22.45 28.91 -2.54
N GLU A 298 22.00 29.60 -3.59
CA GLU A 298 21.89 31.03 -3.60
C GLU A 298 20.96 31.56 -2.50
N VAL A 299 19.80 30.88 -2.29
CA VAL A 299 18.88 31.27 -1.21
C VAL A 299 19.50 31.01 0.16
N LEU A 300 20.18 29.85 0.36
CA LEU A 300 20.87 29.59 1.62
C LEU A 300 21.91 30.68 1.93
N SER A 301 22.58 31.26 0.91
CA SER A 301 23.55 32.31 1.10
C SER A 301 22.98 33.66 1.58
N LEU A 302 21.65 33.83 1.53
CA LEU A 302 20.95 35.03 2.04
C LEU A 302 20.77 35.01 3.57
N PHE A 303 21.13 33.95 4.23
CA PHE A 303 20.98 33.73 5.66
C PHE A 303 22.35 33.68 6.34
N SER A 304 22.41 34.15 7.58
CA SER A 304 23.62 34.05 8.42
C SER A 304 23.89 32.59 8.86
N GLU A 305 25.10 32.29 9.30
CA GLU A 305 25.44 30.96 9.83
C GLU A 305 24.54 30.57 11.01
N GLU A 306 24.19 31.51 11.91
CA GLU A 306 23.29 31.28 13.04
C GLU A 306 21.85 30.96 12.59
N GLU A 307 21.32 31.65 11.59
CA GLU A 307 20.01 31.34 11.01
C GLU A 307 20.01 29.97 10.33
N LEU A 308 21.08 29.62 9.62
CA LEU A 308 21.21 28.33 8.95
C LEU A 308 21.33 27.18 9.95
N GLU A 309 22.04 27.36 11.07
CA GLU A 309 22.13 26.33 12.10
C GLU A 309 20.76 25.96 12.69
N ASN A 310 19.87 26.96 12.84
CA ASN A 310 18.55 26.79 13.46
C ASN A 310 17.40 26.51 12.47
N GLN A 311 17.47 26.99 11.21
CA GLN A 311 16.33 27.01 10.29
C GLN A 311 16.60 26.40 8.93
N LYS A 312 17.74 25.77 8.68
CA LYS A 312 18.13 25.22 7.37
C LYS A 312 17.08 24.26 6.79
N ASP A 313 16.52 23.39 7.62
CA ASP A 313 15.51 22.44 7.19
C ASP A 313 14.20 23.13 6.82
N LEU A 314 13.83 24.16 7.57
CA LEU A 314 12.63 24.96 7.31
C LEU A 314 12.76 25.79 6.02
N ILE A 315 13.93 26.40 5.79
CA ILE A 315 14.27 27.09 4.55
C ILE A 315 14.19 26.10 3.37
N GLY A 316 14.75 24.91 3.52
CA GLY A 316 14.66 23.85 2.51
C GLY A 316 13.21 23.43 2.21
N LYS A 317 12.36 23.32 3.24
CA LYS A 317 10.93 23.04 3.09
C LYS A 317 10.21 24.12 2.28
N TYR A 318 10.46 25.38 2.60
CA TYR A 318 9.84 26.53 1.89
C TYR A 318 10.36 26.67 0.46
N PHE A 319 11.64 26.42 0.22
CA PHE A 319 12.20 26.34 -1.13
C PHE A 319 11.47 25.26 -1.96
N ASN A 320 11.33 24.03 -1.42
CA ASN A 320 10.64 22.96 -2.13
C ASN A 320 9.16 23.27 -2.39
N LYS A 321 8.51 23.99 -1.49
CA LYS A 321 7.13 24.47 -1.68
C LYS A 321 7.05 25.46 -2.84
N SER A 322 7.89 26.50 -2.83
CA SER A 322 7.96 27.50 -3.88
C SER A 322 8.28 26.89 -5.25
N GLN A 323 9.25 25.97 -5.31
CA GLN A 323 9.58 25.23 -6.53
C GLN A 323 8.38 24.44 -7.08
N LYS A 324 7.65 23.72 -6.22
CA LYS A 324 6.45 22.98 -6.63
C LYS A 324 5.34 23.91 -7.13
N GLU A 325 5.14 25.04 -6.49
CA GLU A 325 4.16 26.03 -6.91
C GLU A 325 4.50 26.61 -8.28
N ALA A 326 5.75 27.00 -8.52
CA ALA A 326 6.22 27.50 -9.80
C ALA A 326 6.05 26.49 -10.95
N ILE A 327 6.41 25.23 -10.70
CA ILE A 327 6.24 24.14 -11.67
C ILE A 327 4.77 23.87 -11.98
N ARG A 328 3.93 23.88 -10.94
CA ARG A 328 2.49 23.65 -11.09
C ARG A 328 1.85 24.79 -11.89
N GLU A 329 2.19 26.04 -11.56
CA GLU A 329 1.66 27.20 -12.25
C GLU A 329 2.04 27.21 -13.73
N LEU A 330 3.30 26.92 -14.07
CA LEU A 330 3.73 26.77 -15.47
C LEU A 330 2.86 25.76 -16.22
N THR A 331 2.63 24.59 -15.61
CA THR A 331 1.86 23.52 -16.26
C THR A 331 0.39 23.90 -16.45
N LEU A 332 -0.20 24.58 -15.47
CA LEU A 332 -1.61 24.99 -15.52
C LEU A 332 -1.85 26.18 -16.46
N SER A 333 -0.97 27.19 -16.43
CA SER A 333 -1.14 28.43 -17.19
C SER A 333 -0.69 28.31 -18.64
N GLU A 334 0.42 27.59 -18.90
CA GLU A 334 1.01 27.49 -20.25
C GLU A 334 0.78 26.11 -20.91
N GLY A 335 0.26 25.12 -20.19
CA GLY A 335 0.01 23.76 -20.72
C GLY A 335 1.30 23.00 -21.07
N VAL A 336 2.44 23.41 -20.50
CA VAL A 336 3.77 22.85 -20.80
C VAL A 336 4.32 22.11 -19.59
N ARG A 337 4.88 20.92 -19.83
CA ARG A 337 5.56 20.11 -18.80
C ARG A 337 7.02 20.54 -18.67
N LEU A 338 7.69 20.11 -17.59
CA LEU A 338 9.10 20.42 -17.28
C LEU A 338 10.11 20.05 -18.37
N ASP A 339 9.78 19.10 -19.23
CA ASP A 339 10.60 18.67 -20.37
C ASP A 339 10.16 19.29 -21.71
N GLY A 340 9.29 20.30 -21.66
CA GLY A 340 8.82 21.04 -22.83
C GLY A 340 7.66 20.39 -23.59
N ARG A 341 7.21 19.20 -23.18
CA ARG A 341 6.06 18.53 -23.78
C ARG A 341 4.75 19.22 -23.43
N LYS A 342 3.78 19.15 -24.32
CA LYS A 342 2.38 19.44 -24.03
C LYS A 342 1.75 18.30 -23.20
N THR A 343 0.55 18.52 -22.69
CA THR A 343 -0.15 17.56 -21.83
C THR A 343 -0.47 16.23 -22.54
N THR A 344 -0.62 16.24 -23.86
CA THR A 344 -0.92 15.07 -24.70
C THR A 344 0.31 14.42 -25.33
N ASP A 345 1.49 15.01 -25.22
CA ASP A 345 2.68 14.51 -25.88
C ASP A 345 3.26 13.28 -25.11
N ILE A 346 3.65 12.28 -25.88
CA ILE A 346 4.39 11.11 -25.37
C ILE A 346 5.89 11.35 -25.58
N ARG A 347 6.71 10.95 -24.60
CA ARG A 347 8.17 10.97 -24.75
C ARG A 347 8.62 10.07 -25.92
N PRO A 348 9.74 10.34 -26.59
CA PRO A 348 10.26 9.47 -27.63
C PRO A 348 10.39 8.04 -27.15
N ILE A 349 9.91 7.09 -27.96
CA ILE A 349 9.97 5.67 -27.68
C ILE A 349 11.05 5.05 -28.58
N TRP A 350 11.87 4.19 -27.99
CA TRP A 350 12.81 3.31 -28.68
C TRP A 350 12.70 1.91 -28.09
N CYS A 351 12.75 0.89 -28.95
CA CYS A 351 12.61 -0.50 -28.57
C CYS A 351 13.58 -1.39 -29.34
N GLU A 352 13.99 -2.49 -28.71
CA GLU A 352 14.79 -3.55 -29.33
C GLU A 352 14.33 -4.91 -28.77
N VAL A 353 14.22 -5.91 -29.62
CA VAL A 353 13.91 -7.30 -29.26
C VAL A 353 15.13 -8.19 -29.57
N ASP A 354 15.15 -9.43 -29.07
CA ASP A 354 16.27 -10.38 -29.25
C ASP A 354 17.62 -9.78 -28.82
N TYR A 355 17.61 -8.98 -27.76
CA TYR A 355 18.81 -8.29 -27.29
C TYR A 355 19.76 -9.20 -26.52
N LEU A 356 19.26 -10.15 -25.75
CA LEU A 356 20.07 -11.04 -24.91
C LEU A 356 20.19 -12.42 -25.54
N PRO A 357 21.41 -12.86 -25.86
CA PRO A 357 21.63 -14.05 -26.72
C PRO A 357 21.34 -15.40 -26.06
N SER A 358 21.02 -15.44 -24.76
CA SER A 358 20.88 -16.72 -24.02
C SER A 358 19.50 -16.87 -23.35
N THR A 359 18.59 -15.93 -23.58
CA THR A 359 17.21 -15.97 -23.05
C THR A 359 16.26 -16.57 -24.07
N HIS A 360 15.07 -17.01 -23.65
CA HIS A 360 14.07 -17.51 -24.60
C HIS A 360 13.40 -16.35 -25.36
N GLY A 361 13.29 -15.18 -24.74
CA GLY A 361 12.92 -13.92 -25.35
C GLY A 361 13.43 -12.76 -24.51
N SER A 362 13.73 -11.64 -25.13
CA SER A 362 14.19 -10.43 -24.47
C SER A 362 13.83 -9.16 -25.21
N SER A 363 13.63 -8.09 -24.48
CA SER A 363 13.39 -6.79 -25.08
C SER A 363 13.90 -5.64 -24.22
N ILE A 364 14.28 -4.55 -24.88
CA ILE A 364 14.50 -3.24 -24.26
C ILE A 364 13.35 -2.34 -24.68
N PHE A 365 12.76 -1.67 -23.71
CA PHE A 365 11.80 -0.57 -23.93
C PHE A 365 12.32 0.70 -23.29
N SER A 366 12.43 1.76 -24.06
CA SER A 366 12.84 3.08 -23.60
C SER A 366 11.78 4.12 -23.97
N ARG A 367 11.39 4.94 -23.01
CA ARG A 367 10.49 6.07 -23.19
C ARG A 367 11.14 7.31 -22.59
N GLY A 368 11.94 8.00 -23.39
CA GLY A 368 12.83 9.07 -22.92
C GLY A 368 13.76 8.56 -21.82
N GLU A 369 13.70 9.13 -20.64
CA GLU A 369 14.53 8.80 -19.47
C GLU A 369 13.91 7.69 -18.59
N THR A 370 13.15 6.77 -19.17
CA THR A 370 12.64 5.57 -18.49
C THR A 370 12.88 4.37 -19.38
N GLN A 371 13.67 3.40 -18.87
CA GLN A 371 14.10 2.23 -19.63
C GLN A 371 13.89 0.96 -18.79
N ALA A 372 13.37 -0.10 -19.42
CA ALA A 372 13.22 -1.42 -18.84
C ALA A 372 13.75 -2.48 -19.82
N LEU A 373 14.48 -3.44 -19.28
CA LEU A 373 14.93 -4.66 -19.96
C LEU A 373 14.11 -5.82 -19.43
N ALA A 374 13.33 -6.48 -20.28
CA ALA A 374 12.57 -7.66 -19.90
C ALA A 374 13.19 -8.93 -20.51
N THR A 375 13.12 -10.02 -19.74
CA THR A 375 13.50 -11.37 -20.18
C THR A 375 12.36 -12.34 -19.93
N VAL A 376 12.20 -13.30 -20.85
CA VAL A 376 11.24 -14.40 -20.74
C VAL A 376 11.98 -15.71 -20.56
N THR A 377 11.47 -16.52 -19.63
CA THR A 377 11.88 -17.91 -19.45
C THR A 377 10.66 -18.80 -19.58
N LEU A 378 10.71 -19.76 -20.48
CA LEU A 378 9.69 -20.79 -20.67
C LEU A 378 10.15 -22.05 -19.94
N GLY A 379 9.33 -22.52 -19.01
CA GLY A 379 9.60 -23.70 -18.19
C GLY A 379 8.53 -24.76 -18.34
N THR A 380 8.65 -25.79 -17.52
CA THR A 380 7.65 -26.87 -17.40
C THR A 380 6.67 -26.58 -16.28
N SER A 381 5.62 -27.35 -16.15
CA SER A 381 4.68 -27.25 -15.00
C SER A 381 5.35 -27.40 -13.61
N ARG A 382 6.56 -27.99 -13.55
CA ARG A 382 7.31 -28.10 -12.27
C ARG A 382 7.93 -26.77 -11.84
N ASP A 383 8.04 -25.83 -12.76
CA ASP A 383 8.60 -24.51 -12.55
C ASP A 383 7.54 -23.47 -12.18
N ALA A 384 6.26 -23.90 -12.06
CA ALA A 384 5.16 -23.06 -11.62
C ALA A 384 5.43 -22.47 -10.21
N ASN A 385 5.06 -21.21 -10.04
CA ASN A 385 5.17 -20.53 -8.76
C ASN A 385 4.15 -21.10 -7.78
N LYS A 386 4.62 -21.74 -6.70
CA LYS A 386 3.76 -22.33 -5.68
C LYS A 386 3.37 -21.28 -4.65
N ILE A 387 2.07 -21.10 -4.48
CA ILE A 387 1.50 -20.25 -3.45
C ILE A 387 1.04 -21.15 -2.29
N ASP A 388 1.67 -20.96 -1.13
CA ASP A 388 1.32 -21.65 0.11
C ASP A 388 1.05 -20.61 1.20
N MET A 389 -0.20 -20.16 1.29
CA MET A 389 -0.68 -19.20 2.28
C MET A 389 -1.77 -19.85 3.16
N PRO A 390 -2.01 -19.36 4.38
CA PRO A 390 -3.11 -19.83 5.20
C PRO A 390 -4.47 -19.73 4.53
N SER A 391 -4.68 -18.63 3.78
CA SER A 391 -5.94 -18.34 3.08
C SER A 391 -6.00 -18.93 1.67
N TYR A 392 -4.87 -19.39 1.11
CA TYR A 392 -4.83 -19.87 -0.27
C TYR A 392 -3.66 -20.80 -0.57
N GLU A 393 -3.94 -21.92 -1.20
CA GLU A 393 -2.96 -22.80 -1.84
C GLU A 393 -3.23 -22.86 -3.34
N GLY A 394 -2.18 -22.72 -4.15
CA GLY A 394 -2.30 -22.76 -5.60
C GLY A 394 -0.97 -22.75 -6.31
N GLU A 395 -1.04 -22.73 -7.62
CA GLU A 395 0.11 -22.63 -8.53
C GLU A 395 -0.19 -21.57 -9.59
N GLU A 396 0.82 -20.77 -9.92
CA GLU A 396 0.76 -19.81 -11.02
C GLU A 396 1.69 -20.25 -12.14
N SER A 397 1.15 -20.47 -13.33
CA SER A 397 1.91 -20.77 -14.54
C SER A 397 2.50 -19.54 -15.21
N PHE A 398 1.98 -18.35 -14.89
CA PHE A 398 2.52 -17.06 -15.33
C PHE A 398 2.83 -16.19 -14.13
N TYR A 399 4.07 -15.69 -14.03
CA TYR A 399 4.48 -14.75 -12.98
C TYR A 399 5.56 -13.78 -13.46
N LEU A 400 5.56 -12.58 -12.87
CA LEU A 400 6.44 -11.49 -13.23
C LEU A 400 7.20 -10.95 -12.02
N HIS A 401 8.53 -10.87 -12.15
CA HIS A 401 9.41 -10.21 -11.20
C HIS A 401 9.88 -8.86 -11.73
N TYR A 402 9.67 -7.83 -10.93
CA TYR A 402 10.08 -6.46 -11.21
C TYR A 402 11.22 -6.07 -10.27
N ASN A 403 12.34 -5.64 -10.83
CA ASN A 403 13.51 -5.21 -10.09
C ASN A 403 13.76 -3.72 -10.33
N PHE A 404 14.02 -2.99 -9.23
CA PHE A 404 14.26 -1.55 -9.24
C PHE A 404 15.59 -1.24 -8.54
N PRO A 405 16.73 -1.53 -9.19
CA PRO A 405 18.05 -1.33 -8.61
C PRO A 405 18.35 0.17 -8.41
N PRO A 406 19.15 0.55 -7.41
CA PRO A 406 19.42 1.96 -7.09
C PRO A 406 19.98 2.78 -8.22
N PHE A 407 20.79 2.18 -9.11
CA PHE A 407 21.39 2.89 -10.23
C PHE A 407 20.36 3.44 -11.23
N CYS A 408 19.15 2.89 -11.30
CA CYS A 408 18.13 3.38 -12.21
C CYS A 408 17.63 4.80 -11.89
N THR A 409 17.93 5.30 -10.68
CA THR A 409 17.69 6.67 -10.24
C THR A 409 19.00 7.43 -9.97
N GLY A 410 20.15 6.83 -10.25
CA GLY A 410 21.48 7.41 -9.98
C GLY A 410 21.90 7.36 -8.51
N GLU A 411 21.28 6.48 -7.72
CA GLU A 411 21.58 6.33 -6.29
C GLU A 411 22.62 5.23 -6.05
N ALA A 412 23.49 5.47 -5.05
CA ALA A 412 24.40 4.45 -4.52
C ALA A 412 23.92 4.02 -3.14
N ARG A 413 23.29 2.83 -3.05
CA ARG A 413 22.83 2.26 -1.79
C ARG A 413 22.91 0.74 -1.77
N PRO A 414 23.04 0.09 -0.59
CA PRO A 414 23.04 -1.36 -0.49
C PRO A 414 21.72 -2.00 -0.96
N LEU A 415 21.82 -3.13 -1.65
CA LEU A 415 20.68 -4.00 -1.96
C LEU A 415 20.24 -4.76 -0.70
N ARG A 416 18.96 -4.62 -0.31
CA ARG A 416 18.38 -5.23 0.91
C ARG A 416 17.32 -6.30 0.62
N GLY A 417 17.29 -6.83 -0.60
CA GLY A 417 16.24 -7.74 -1.09
C GLY A 417 15.03 -7.00 -1.66
N THR A 418 14.01 -7.75 -2.06
CA THR A 418 12.80 -7.21 -2.69
C THR A 418 12.05 -6.27 -1.77
N SER A 419 11.79 -5.07 -2.23
CA SER A 419 11.04 -4.04 -1.50
C SER A 419 9.53 -4.18 -1.72
N ARG A 420 8.72 -3.61 -0.81
CA ARG A 420 7.25 -3.53 -1.00
C ARG A 420 6.85 -2.81 -2.30
N ARG A 421 7.69 -1.88 -2.78
CA ARG A 421 7.50 -1.20 -4.06
C ARG A 421 7.65 -2.17 -5.22
N GLU A 422 8.69 -3.00 -5.21
CA GLU A 422 8.96 -3.97 -6.27
C GLU A 422 7.84 -5.00 -6.38
N VAL A 423 7.35 -5.52 -5.25
CA VAL A 423 6.19 -6.42 -5.23
C VAL A 423 4.96 -5.74 -5.86
N GLY A 424 4.61 -4.53 -5.43
CA GLY A 424 3.43 -3.83 -5.95
C GLY A 424 3.52 -3.45 -7.43
N HIS A 425 4.70 -3.02 -7.90
CA HIS A 425 4.91 -2.71 -9.32
C HIS A 425 4.94 -3.97 -10.19
N GLY A 426 5.54 -5.05 -9.67
CA GLY A 426 5.55 -6.35 -10.32
C GLY A 426 4.14 -6.91 -10.50
N ASN A 427 3.33 -6.88 -9.43
CA ASN A 427 1.94 -7.34 -9.49
C ASN A 427 1.10 -6.52 -10.47
N LEU A 428 1.26 -5.19 -10.52
CA LEU A 428 0.57 -4.35 -11.50
C LEU A 428 0.91 -4.75 -12.94
N ALA A 429 2.18 -5.01 -13.24
CA ALA A 429 2.61 -5.45 -14.56
C ALA A 429 2.17 -6.90 -14.86
N GLN A 430 2.21 -7.79 -13.86
CA GLN A 430 1.75 -9.16 -13.99
C GLN A 430 0.28 -9.24 -14.37
N ARG A 431 -0.58 -8.50 -13.67
CA ARG A 431 -2.03 -8.43 -13.99
C ARG A 431 -2.29 -7.94 -15.40
N GLY A 432 -1.53 -6.92 -15.86
CA GLY A 432 -1.67 -6.39 -17.20
C GLY A 432 -1.23 -7.33 -18.32
N LEU A 433 -0.46 -8.39 -18.02
CA LEU A 433 0.04 -9.34 -19.01
C LEU A 433 -0.59 -10.73 -18.89
N LYS A 434 -1.02 -11.13 -17.70
CA LYS A 434 -1.53 -12.47 -17.41
C LYS A 434 -2.67 -12.88 -18.34
N GLY A 435 -3.65 -11.98 -18.54
CA GLY A 435 -4.80 -12.22 -19.41
C GLY A 435 -4.46 -12.30 -20.93
N MET A 436 -3.21 -11.96 -21.30
CA MET A 436 -2.76 -12.05 -22.70
C MET A 436 -2.07 -13.38 -23.03
N ILE A 437 -1.80 -14.21 -22.03
CA ILE A 437 -1.22 -15.53 -22.23
C ILE A 437 -2.33 -16.47 -22.74
N PRO A 438 -2.14 -17.16 -23.87
CA PRO A 438 -3.13 -18.10 -24.38
C PRO A 438 -3.47 -19.22 -23.39
N ASP A 439 -4.74 -19.61 -23.29
CA ASP A 439 -5.20 -20.67 -22.38
C ASP A 439 -4.54 -22.03 -22.66
N ASP A 440 -4.16 -22.29 -23.89
CA ASP A 440 -3.49 -23.50 -24.35
C ASP A 440 -1.95 -23.43 -24.29
N CYS A 441 -1.39 -22.39 -23.65
CA CYS A 441 0.05 -22.25 -23.48
C CYS A 441 0.61 -23.42 -22.65
N PRO A 442 1.51 -24.28 -23.22
CA PRO A 442 1.98 -25.48 -22.52
C PRO A 442 3.09 -25.18 -21.50
N TYR A 443 3.53 -23.94 -21.40
CA TYR A 443 4.69 -23.54 -20.62
C TYR A 443 4.29 -22.84 -19.31
N THR A 444 5.13 -23.01 -18.30
CA THR A 444 5.24 -22.02 -17.24
C THR A 444 6.07 -20.86 -17.76
N VAL A 445 5.53 -19.66 -17.67
CA VAL A 445 6.13 -18.45 -18.21
C VAL A 445 6.58 -17.52 -17.08
N ARG A 446 7.87 -17.23 -17.02
CA ARG A 446 8.42 -16.26 -16.10
C ARG A 446 8.95 -15.04 -16.85
N VAL A 447 8.45 -13.86 -16.49
CA VAL A 447 8.99 -12.58 -16.97
C VAL A 447 9.83 -11.95 -15.85
N VAL A 448 11.03 -11.48 -16.18
CA VAL A 448 11.85 -10.66 -15.27
C VAL A 448 12.11 -9.31 -15.92
N SER A 449 11.73 -8.24 -15.25
CA SER A 449 11.97 -6.88 -15.71
C SER A 449 12.98 -6.17 -14.83
N GLU A 450 14.08 -5.74 -15.42
CA GLU A 450 15.10 -4.90 -14.82
C GLU A 450 14.87 -3.45 -15.25
N VAL A 451 14.57 -2.57 -14.31
CA VAL A 451 14.47 -1.13 -14.60
C VAL A 451 15.87 -0.54 -14.66
N LEU A 452 16.26 -0.06 -15.84
CA LEU A 452 17.61 0.49 -16.08
C LEU A 452 17.68 2.00 -15.87
N GLU A 453 16.57 2.70 -16.19
CA GLU A 453 16.40 4.14 -15.92
C GLU A 453 14.97 4.43 -15.49
N SER A 454 14.78 5.38 -14.56
CA SER A 454 13.46 5.74 -14.07
C SER A 454 13.23 7.24 -13.94
N ASN A 455 12.32 7.75 -14.76
CA ASN A 455 11.74 9.08 -14.64
C ASN A 455 10.21 9.03 -14.83
N GLY A 456 9.54 8.27 -13.95
CA GLY A 456 8.09 8.07 -13.92
C GLY A 456 7.60 6.86 -14.72
N SER A 457 6.60 6.18 -14.14
CA SER A 457 5.88 5.03 -14.69
C SER A 457 6.77 3.89 -15.22
N SER A 458 7.71 3.43 -14.40
CA SER A 458 8.57 2.30 -14.72
C SER A 458 7.81 0.96 -14.78
N SER A 459 6.70 0.83 -14.03
CA SER A 459 5.82 -0.35 -14.15
C SER A 459 5.15 -0.47 -15.52
N MET A 460 4.73 0.66 -16.13
CA MET A 460 4.19 0.63 -17.49
C MET A 460 5.28 0.41 -18.54
N ALA A 461 6.51 0.87 -18.30
CA ALA A 461 7.64 0.47 -19.13
C ALA A 461 7.89 -1.06 -19.06
N THR A 462 7.69 -1.66 -17.88
CA THR A 462 7.75 -3.11 -17.68
C THR A 462 6.62 -3.84 -18.44
N VAL A 463 5.40 -3.34 -18.47
CA VAL A 463 4.32 -3.91 -19.29
C VAL A 463 4.73 -3.89 -20.76
N CYS A 464 5.22 -2.76 -21.27
CA CYS A 464 5.64 -2.65 -22.67
C CYS A 464 6.82 -3.57 -23.00
N SER A 465 7.89 -3.59 -22.18
CA SER A 465 9.02 -4.50 -22.41
C SER A 465 8.61 -5.96 -22.24
N GLY A 466 7.80 -6.30 -21.22
CA GLY A 466 7.29 -7.66 -21.01
C GLY A 466 6.48 -8.16 -22.19
N THR A 467 5.58 -7.33 -22.73
CA THR A 467 4.82 -7.65 -23.95
C THR A 467 5.75 -8.02 -25.12
N MET A 468 6.74 -7.17 -25.41
CA MET A 468 7.67 -7.41 -26.52
C MET A 468 8.55 -8.63 -26.28
N ALA A 469 9.03 -8.86 -25.05
CA ALA A 469 9.83 -10.03 -24.72
C ALA A 469 9.00 -11.34 -24.81
N LEU A 470 7.70 -11.30 -24.48
CA LEU A 470 6.78 -12.42 -24.66
C LEU A 470 6.52 -12.70 -26.14
N MET A 471 6.46 -11.67 -26.98
CA MET A 471 6.28 -11.82 -28.43
C MET A 471 7.58 -12.29 -29.10
N ASP A 472 8.73 -12.05 -28.52
CA ASP A 472 10.03 -12.51 -28.98
C ASP A 472 10.28 -13.99 -28.65
N ALA A 473 9.72 -14.49 -27.52
CA ALA A 473 9.84 -15.86 -27.04
C ALA A 473 8.95 -16.85 -27.80
#